data_57aa806316aa1b35bafd4fc6957d837c
#
_entry.id   57aa806316aa1b35bafd4fc6957d837c
#
_cell.length_a   1.000
_cell.length_b   1.000
_cell.length_c   1.000
_cell.angle_alpha   90.00
_cell.angle_beta   90.00
_cell.angle_gamma   90.00
#
_symmetry.space_group_name_H-M   'P 1'
#
loop_
_entity.id
_entity.type
_entity.pdbx_description
1 polymer ?
#
loop_
_entity_poly.entity_id
_entity_poly.type
_entity_poly.pdbx_seq_one_letter_code
_entity_poly.pdbx_strand_id
1 'polypeptide(L)'
;MSTKKRAAETSGKKYVMISVVAERLQIHPQTIRFYEREGLIVPARSAGNTRLYDEISIQRLEMILNLTRQMGVNLAGVEVILSLKERLDLLQVEVERLAAELRQTTADQRAGVDRRHALVRVQGGVPAKR
;
A
#
# COMPACT_ATOMS: atom_id res chain seq x y z
N MET A 1 -9.61 -27.72 6.39
CA MET A 1 -9.04 -26.99 5.40
C MET A 1 -9.95 -26.06 4.77
N SER A 2 -10.96 -26.49 4.15
CA SER A 2 -11.85 -25.59 3.44
C SER A 2 -12.53 -24.60 4.36
N THR A 3 -12.76 -24.97 5.60
CA THR A 3 -13.41 -24.08 6.54
C THR A 3 -12.57 -22.84 6.84
N LYS A 4 -11.27 -23.04 7.08
CA LYS A 4 -10.39 -21.93 7.33
C LYS A 4 -10.27 -21.02 6.13
N LYS A 5 -10.22 -21.62 4.95
CA LYS A 5 -10.12 -20.86 3.73
C LYS A 5 -11.34 -19.98 3.53
N ARG A 6 -12.51 -20.53 3.83
CA ARG A 6 -13.71 -19.75 3.71
C ARG A 6 -13.74 -18.57 4.67
N ALA A 7 -13.37 -18.84 5.92
CA ALA A 7 -13.36 -17.78 6.91
C ALA A 7 -12.45 -16.64 6.50
N ALA A 8 -11.32 -16.97 5.91
CA ALA A 8 -10.38 -15.94 5.47
C ALA A 8 -10.95 -15.14 4.32
N GLU A 9 -11.73 -15.77 3.48
CA GLU A 9 -12.27 -15.06 2.32
C GLU A 9 -13.45 -14.18 2.64
N THR A 10 -14.10 -14.40 3.77
CA THR A 10 -15.27 -13.60 4.12
C THR A 10 -14.92 -12.16 4.45
N SER A 11 -13.65 -11.86 4.68
CA SER A 11 -13.26 -10.49 4.98
C SER A 11 -13.02 -9.66 3.72
N GLY A 12 -13.23 -10.23 2.56
CA GLY A 12 -13.02 -9.52 1.30
C GLY A 12 -11.59 -9.58 0.80
N LYS A 13 -10.67 -10.11 1.59
CA LYS A 13 -9.30 -10.31 1.18
C LYS A 13 -9.04 -11.78 1.06
N LYS A 14 -8.13 -12.13 0.17
CA LYS A 14 -7.73 -13.52 0.02
C LYS A 14 -6.49 -13.77 0.85
N TYR A 15 -6.55 -14.81 1.66
CA TYR A 15 -5.43 -15.20 2.48
C TYR A 15 -5.01 -16.62 2.12
N VAL A 16 -3.72 -16.87 2.18
CA VAL A 16 -3.20 -18.21 1.94
C VAL A 16 -2.28 -18.60 3.09
N MET A 17 -2.10 -19.91 3.26
CA MET A 17 -1.27 -20.42 4.34
C MET A 17 0.19 -20.41 3.94
N ILE A 18 1.05 -20.54 4.95
CA ILE A 18 2.48 -20.44 4.73
C ILE A 18 3.00 -21.45 3.71
N SER A 19 2.43 -22.65 3.67
CA SER A 19 2.90 -23.65 2.72
C SER A 19 2.64 -23.22 1.28
N VAL A 20 1.54 -22.53 1.04
CA VAL A 20 1.20 -22.05 -0.30
C VAL A 20 2.15 -20.92 -0.69
N VAL A 21 2.43 -20.01 0.25
CA VAL A 21 3.35 -18.90 -0.01
C VAL A 21 4.75 -19.44 -0.29
N ALA A 22 5.19 -20.39 0.52
CA ALA A 22 6.53 -20.96 0.37
C ALA A 22 6.68 -21.63 -0.99
N GLU A 23 5.67 -22.36 -1.42
CA GLU A 23 5.68 -23.02 -2.72
C GLU A 23 5.67 -21.98 -3.84
N ARG A 24 4.82 -20.97 -3.71
CA ARG A 24 4.69 -19.93 -4.73
C ARG A 24 5.99 -19.15 -4.91
N LEU A 25 6.69 -18.88 -3.82
CA LEU A 25 7.93 -18.13 -3.87
C LEU A 25 9.16 -19.02 -3.96
N GLN A 26 8.96 -20.33 -3.92
CA GLN A 26 10.04 -21.32 -4.00
C GLN A 26 11.08 -21.10 -2.91
N ILE A 27 10.62 -20.98 -1.69
CA ILE A 27 11.48 -20.85 -0.53
C ILE A 27 10.96 -21.78 0.55
N HIS A 28 11.83 -22.05 1.52
CA HIS A 28 11.44 -22.89 2.64
C HIS A 28 10.54 -22.09 3.60
N PRO A 29 9.52 -22.73 4.18
CA PRO A 29 8.67 -22.02 5.15
C PRO A 29 9.46 -21.41 6.30
N GLN A 30 10.57 -22.02 6.69
CA GLN A 30 11.38 -21.46 7.77
C GLN A 30 11.97 -20.11 7.41
N THR A 31 12.21 -19.86 6.13
CA THR A 31 12.67 -18.55 5.70
C THR A 31 11.62 -17.50 5.99
N ILE A 32 10.35 -17.83 5.73
CA ILE A 32 9.25 -16.91 6.01
C ILE A 32 9.13 -16.67 7.50
N ARG A 33 9.24 -17.74 8.29
CA ARG A 33 9.18 -17.60 9.75
C ARG A 33 10.33 -16.77 10.29
N PHE A 34 11.50 -16.88 9.65
CA PHE A 34 12.64 -16.08 10.04
C PHE A 34 12.37 -14.60 9.84
N TYR A 35 11.82 -14.23 8.67
CA TYR A 35 11.49 -12.83 8.41
C TYR A 35 10.40 -12.34 9.35
N GLU A 36 9.48 -13.21 9.72
CA GLU A 36 8.46 -12.86 10.67
C GLU A 36 9.07 -12.57 12.05
N ARG A 37 10.01 -13.41 12.47
CA ARG A 37 10.71 -13.18 13.75
C ARG A 37 11.49 -11.89 13.75
N GLU A 38 12.03 -11.53 12.59
CA GLU A 38 12.78 -10.28 12.48
C GLU A 38 11.87 -9.07 12.36
N GLY A 39 10.57 -9.28 12.35
CA GLY A 39 9.65 -8.16 12.29
C GLY A 39 9.43 -7.58 10.91
N LEU A 40 9.93 -8.24 9.89
CA LEU A 40 9.81 -7.71 8.53
C LEU A 40 8.44 -7.98 7.92
N ILE A 41 7.75 -9.00 8.37
CA ILE A 41 6.38 -9.27 7.94
C ILE A 41 5.57 -9.67 9.15
N VAL A 42 4.28 -9.37 9.08
CA VAL A 42 3.35 -9.71 10.16
C VAL A 42 2.17 -10.43 9.53
N PRO A 43 2.05 -11.75 9.74
CA PRO A 43 0.93 -12.47 9.16
C PRO A 43 -0.33 -12.23 9.96
N ALA A 44 -1.47 -12.38 9.30
CA ALA A 44 -2.74 -12.46 10.00
C ALA A 44 -2.87 -13.84 10.61
N ARG A 45 -3.82 -14.00 11.51
CA ARG A 45 -4.04 -15.30 12.12
C ARG A 45 -5.51 -15.68 11.99
N SER A 46 -5.75 -16.94 11.68
CA SER A 46 -7.11 -17.44 11.63
C SER A 46 -7.63 -17.65 13.04
N ALA A 47 -8.91 -18.00 13.16
CA ALA A 47 -9.51 -18.31 14.44
C ALA A 47 -8.76 -19.44 15.14
N GLY A 48 -8.18 -20.37 14.37
CA GLY A 48 -7.38 -21.45 14.92
C GLY A 48 -5.92 -21.09 15.12
N ASN A 49 -5.58 -19.81 15.06
CA ASN A 49 -4.24 -19.33 15.29
C ASN A 49 -3.25 -19.79 14.21
N THR A 50 -3.73 -20.01 13.00
CA THR A 50 -2.88 -20.40 11.89
C THR A 50 -2.45 -19.15 11.15
N ARG A 51 -1.17 -19.08 10.75
CA ARG A 51 -0.64 -17.94 9.99
C ARG A 51 -1.30 -17.85 8.64
N LEU A 52 -1.72 -16.66 8.27
CA LEU A 52 -2.35 -16.38 6.98
C LEU A 52 -1.66 -15.16 6.36
N TYR A 53 -1.44 -15.24 5.06
CA TYR A 53 -0.73 -14.20 4.33
C TYR A 53 -1.61 -13.68 3.20
N ASP A 54 -1.78 -12.36 3.14
CA ASP A 54 -2.53 -11.74 2.06
C ASP A 54 -1.57 -11.34 0.95
N GLU A 55 -2.11 -10.77 -0.11
CA GLU A 55 -1.29 -10.43 -1.26
C GLU A 55 -0.24 -9.37 -0.92
N ILE A 56 -0.58 -8.45 -0.03
CA ILE A 56 0.36 -7.41 0.38
C ILE A 56 1.57 -8.03 1.09
N SER A 57 1.31 -8.98 1.98
CA SER A 57 2.39 -9.68 2.67
C SER A 57 3.26 -10.47 1.70
N ILE A 58 2.63 -11.09 0.70
CA ILE A 58 3.38 -11.85 -0.29
C ILE A 58 4.25 -10.94 -1.12
N GLN A 59 3.73 -9.79 -1.52
CA GLN A 59 4.53 -8.82 -2.26
C GLN A 59 5.70 -8.31 -1.43
N ARG A 60 5.47 -8.12 -0.14
CA ARG A 60 6.54 -7.70 0.76
C ARG A 60 7.62 -8.77 0.84
N LEU A 61 7.23 -10.04 0.92
CA LEU A 61 8.18 -11.14 0.89
C LEU A 61 8.96 -11.18 -0.41
N GLU A 62 8.29 -10.97 -1.53
CA GLU A 62 8.96 -10.94 -2.82
C GLU A 62 10.02 -9.84 -2.85
N MET A 63 9.70 -8.68 -2.31
CA MET A 63 10.66 -7.59 -2.24
C MET A 63 11.85 -7.94 -1.36
N ILE A 64 11.59 -8.54 -0.19
CA ILE A 64 12.64 -8.95 0.71
C ILE A 64 13.59 -9.92 0.02
N LEU A 65 13.02 -10.90 -0.68
CA LEU A 65 13.83 -11.90 -1.38
C LEU A 65 14.65 -11.28 -2.49
N ASN A 66 14.06 -10.35 -3.22
CA ASN A 66 14.78 -9.66 -4.27
C ASN A 66 15.94 -8.86 -3.70
N LEU A 67 15.70 -8.14 -2.63
CA LEU A 67 16.76 -7.33 -2.01
C LEU A 67 17.88 -8.20 -1.45
N THR A 68 17.53 -9.29 -0.79
CA THR A 68 18.55 -10.11 -0.14
C THR A 68 19.27 -11.03 -1.13
N ARG A 69 18.53 -11.68 -2.00
CA ARG A 69 19.13 -12.68 -2.88
C ARG A 69 19.66 -12.13 -4.18
N GLN A 70 18.92 -11.21 -4.79
CA GLN A 70 19.34 -10.68 -6.06
C GLN A 70 20.30 -9.50 -5.91
N MET A 71 20.10 -8.69 -4.90
CA MET A 71 20.88 -7.46 -4.75
C MET A 71 21.87 -7.50 -3.59
N GLY A 72 21.86 -8.57 -2.81
CA GLY A 72 22.83 -8.72 -1.73
C GLY A 72 22.68 -7.75 -0.58
N VAL A 73 21.49 -7.20 -0.37
CA VAL A 73 21.26 -6.27 0.71
C VAL A 73 21.15 -7.04 2.01
N ASN A 74 21.84 -6.61 3.05
CA ASN A 74 21.75 -7.28 4.34
C ASN A 74 20.43 -6.92 5.02
N LEU A 75 20.16 -7.61 6.12
CA LEU A 75 18.86 -7.48 6.76
C LEU A 75 18.60 -6.07 7.28
N ALA A 76 19.61 -5.41 7.81
CA ALA A 76 19.45 -4.03 8.28
C ALA A 76 19.07 -3.11 7.13
N GLY A 77 19.70 -3.30 5.98
CA GLY A 77 19.35 -2.51 4.80
C GLY A 77 17.94 -2.78 4.32
N VAL A 78 17.51 -4.05 4.40
CA VAL A 78 16.15 -4.41 4.03
C VAL A 78 15.15 -3.68 4.92
N GLU A 79 15.42 -3.62 6.23
CA GLU A 79 14.54 -2.90 7.14
C GLU A 79 14.41 -1.44 6.76
N VAL A 80 15.52 -0.80 6.43
CA VAL A 80 15.51 0.61 6.05
C VAL A 80 14.72 0.79 4.76
N ILE A 81 14.96 -0.07 3.78
CA ILE A 81 14.28 0.03 2.48
C ILE A 81 12.78 -0.16 2.64
N LEU A 82 12.37 -1.15 3.43
CA LEU A 82 10.94 -1.38 3.64
C LEU A 82 10.29 -0.21 4.35
N SER A 83 10.98 0.37 5.32
CA SER A 83 10.47 1.54 6.02
C SER A 83 10.32 2.72 5.07
N LEU A 84 11.32 2.95 4.21
CA LEU A 84 11.26 4.01 3.24
C LEU A 84 10.13 3.78 2.22
N LYS A 85 9.94 2.53 1.82
CA LYS A 85 8.85 2.22 0.90
C LYS A 85 7.50 2.52 1.53
N GLU A 86 7.33 2.19 2.79
CA GLU A 86 6.08 2.51 3.47
C GLU A 86 5.83 4.01 3.52
N ARG A 87 6.88 4.78 3.76
CA ARG A 87 6.74 6.23 3.75
C ARG A 87 6.40 6.75 2.37
N LEU A 88 7.03 6.19 1.34
CA LEU A 88 6.70 6.56 -0.02
C LEU A 88 5.25 6.27 -0.36
N ASP A 89 4.76 5.10 0.05
CA ASP A 89 3.37 4.73 -0.20
C ASP A 89 2.42 5.71 0.48
N LEU A 90 2.71 6.08 1.73
CA LEU A 90 1.87 7.03 2.46
C LEU A 90 1.92 8.42 1.80
N LEU A 91 3.10 8.85 1.38
CA LEU A 91 3.24 10.14 0.70
C LEU A 91 2.51 10.12 -0.64
N GLN A 92 2.54 8.99 -1.34
CA GLN A 92 1.83 8.85 -2.59
C GLN A 92 0.33 9.04 -2.39
N VAL A 93 -0.22 8.41 -1.35
CA VAL A 93 -1.63 8.56 -1.03
C VAL A 93 -1.95 10.02 -0.71
N GLU A 94 -1.07 10.66 0.06
CA GLU A 94 -1.27 12.05 0.44
C GLU A 94 -1.23 12.97 -0.77
N VAL A 95 -0.29 12.74 -1.67
CA VAL A 95 -0.19 13.53 -2.90
C VAL A 95 -1.47 13.38 -3.74
N GLU A 96 -1.94 12.14 -3.86
CA GLU A 96 -3.16 11.89 -4.63
C GLU A 96 -4.37 12.55 -3.99
N ARG A 97 -4.43 12.55 -2.65
CA ARG A 97 -5.51 13.21 -1.94
C ARG A 97 -5.47 14.71 -2.16
N LEU A 98 -4.29 15.30 -2.04
CA LEU A 98 -4.13 16.74 -2.24
C LEU A 98 -4.41 17.14 -3.69
N ALA A 99 -4.00 16.30 -4.64
CA ALA A 99 -4.27 16.57 -6.04
C ALA A 99 -5.77 16.54 -6.32
N ALA A 100 -6.48 15.58 -5.70
CA ALA A 100 -7.92 15.49 -5.85
C ALA A 100 -8.61 16.71 -5.24
N GLU A 101 -8.16 17.14 -4.05
CA GLU A 101 -8.72 18.34 -3.43
C GLU A 101 -8.47 19.57 -4.29
N LEU A 102 -7.28 19.65 -4.86
CA LEU A 102 -6.97 20.80 -5.70
C LEU A 102 -7.83 20.82 -6.96
N ARG A 103 -8.04 19.67 -7.57
CA ARG A 103 -8.92 19.60 -8.73
C ARG A 103 -10.33 20.00 -8.37
N GLN A 104 -10.83 19.57 -7.22
CA GLN A 104 -12.16 19.90 -6.77
C GLN A 104 -12.27 21.40 -6.50
N THR A 105 -11.30 21.97 -5.80
CA THR A 105 -11.28 23.39 -5.54
C THR A 105 -11.24 24.19 -6.83
N THR A 106 -10.43 23.77 -7.78
CA THR A 106 -10.34 24.46 -9.07
C THR A 106 -11.69 24.41 -9.81
N ALA A 107 -12.33 23.23 -9.79
CA ALA A 107 -13.63 23.09 -10.43
C ALA A 107 -14.67 23.99 -9.76
N ASP A 108 -14.65 24.02 -8.42
CA ASP A 108 -15.59 24.88 -7.68
C ASP A 108 -15.35 26.34 -7.98
N GLN A 109 -14.09 26.74 -8.04
CA GLN A 109 -13.76 28.12 -8.37
C GLN A 109 -14.18 28.50 -9.76
N ARG A 110 -14.00 27.61 -10.71
CA ARG A 110 -14.46 27.86 -12.08
C ARG A 110 -15.95 28.02 -12.13
N ALA A 111 -16.70 27.15 -11.45
CA ALA A 111 -18.14 27.24 -11.43
C ALA A 111 -18.57 28.55 -10.78
N GLY A 112 -17.89 28.94 -9.69
CA GLY A 112 -18.20 30.18 -9.03
C GLY A 112 -17.91 31.39 -9.89
N VAL A 113 -16.78 31.36 -10.60
CA VAL A 113 -16.42 32.43 -11.48
C VAL A 113 -17.41 32.56 -12.64
N ASP A 114 -17.80 31.42 -13.20
CA ASP A 114 -18.77 31.43 -14.29
C ASP A 114 -20.09 32.06 -13.85
N ARG A 115 -20.56 31.70 -12.68
CA ARG A 115 -21.82 32.25 -12.19
C ARG A 115 -21.70 33.74 -11.91
N ARG A 116 -20.59 34.13 -11.31
CA ARG A 116 -20.41 35.54 -11.03
C ARG A 116 -20.20 36.32 -12.30
N HIS A 117 -19.53 35.71 -13.24
CA HIS A 117 -19.25 36.36 -14.49
C HIS A 117 -20.52 36.68 -15.22
N ALA A 118 -21.55 35.89 -15.05
CA ALA A 118 -22.83 36.20 -15.65
C ALA A 118 -23.43 37.45 -15.11
N LEU A 119 -23.05 37.80 -13.85
CA LEU A 119 -23.60 38.98 -13.24
C LEU A 119 -22.68 40.18 -13.36
N VAL A 120 -21.44 39.97 -13.23
CA VAL A 120 -20.57 41.10 -13.15
C VAL A 120 -19.36 40.91 -13.89
N ARG A 121 -18.91 41.47 -14.57
CA ARG A 121 -17.84 41.21 -15.25
C ARG A 121 -16.76 41.90 -14.93
N VAL A 122 -16.30 42.22 -14.44
CA VAL A 122 -15.42 43.02 -14.22
C VAL A 122 -14.30 42.82 -13.72
N GLN A 123 -13.87 43.21 -13.17
CA GLN A 123 -12.84 43.17 -12.56
C GLN A 123 -12.06 42.21 -12.71
N GLY A 124 -12.15 41.71 -13.17
CA GLY A 124 -11.42 40.73 -13.25
C GLY A 124 -10.05 40.81 -13.11
N GLY A 125 -9.57 41.19 -13.39
CA GLY A 125 -8.38 41.21 -13.38
C GLY A 125 -7.53 40.82 -12.50
N VAL A 126 -7.15 40.69 -12.43
CA VAL A 126 -6.51 40.59 -11.68
C VAL A 126 -5.66 39.87 -11.38
N PRO A 127 -5.28 39.66 -11.32
CA PRO A 127 -4.54 39.23 -10.85
C PRO A 127 -3.75 38.43 -10.80
N ALA A 128 -3.52 38.26 -10.98
CA ALA A 128 -2.98 37.42 -10.90
C ALA A 128 -1.77 37.26 -10.86
N LYS A 129 -1.26 37.42 -10.85
CA LYS A 129 -0.32 37.36 -10.89
C LYS A 129 0.39 36.82 -10.21
N ARG A 130 0.69 36.53 -9.88
CA ARG A 130 1.29 36.15 -9.33
C ARG A 130 1.54 35.58 -9.20
#